data_deea52fe3e1f3060e7da1c884bfb3f4e
#
_entry.id   deea52fe3e1f3060e7da1c884bfb3f4e
#
_cell.length_a   1.000
_cell.length_b   1.000
_cell.length_c   1.000
_cell.angle_alpha   90.00
_cell.angle_beta   90.00
_cell.angle_gamma   90.00
#
_symmetry.space_group_name_H-M   'P 1'
#
loop_
_entity.id
_entity.type
_entity.pdbx_description
1 polymer ?
#
loop_
_entity_poly.entity_id
_entity_poly.type
_entity_poly.pdbx_seq_one_letter_code
_entity_poly.pdbx_strand_id
1 'polypeptide(L)'
;MTDTTTDTASTAPTAVAVLTHIVKSIVDDPETVTVDEVADGPKTRLDVRVGPGELGRVIGRRGRTAASIRTVARAAASKDGVDIDIEFLD
;
A
#
# COMPACT_ATOMS: atom_id res chain seq x y z
N MET A 1 -10.89 -14.85 -17.40
CA MET A 1 -10.93 -14.55 -16.98
C MET A 1 -10.51 -14.22 -16.17
N THR A 2 -10.64 -14.54 -16.19
CA THR A 2 -10.49 -14.34 -15.45
C THR A 2 -10.22 -14.08 -14.46
N ASP A 3 -10.39 -14.06 -14.38
CA ASP A 3 -10.28 -13.80 -13.54
C ASP A 3 -10.14 -13.58 -12.54
N THR A 4 -10.17 -13.65 -12.51
CA THR A 4 -10.17 -13.54 -11.70
C THR A 4 -9.93 -13.22 -10.73
N THR A 5 -9.94 -13.19 -10.76
CA THR A 5 -9.88 -12.95 -9.98
C THR A 5 -9.67 -12.38 -9.13
N THR A 6 -9.68 -12.24 -9.33
CA THR A 6 -9.66 -11.75 -8.60
C THR A 6 -9.86 -11.19 -7.80
N ASP A 7 -10.09 -11.18 -7.97
CA ASP A 7 -10.45 -10.65 -7.37
C ASP A 7 -10.74 -10.23 -6.57
N THR A 8 -10.80 -9.90 -7.36
CA THR A 8 -11.77 -9.99 -6.37
C THR A 8 -11.41 -10.26 -4.90
N ALA A 9 -10.36 -10.81 -4.65
CA ALA A 9 -9.95 -11.18 -3.31
C ALA A 9 -9.53 -10.00 -2.45
N SER A 10 -9.48 -8.80 -3.03
CA SER A 10 -9.06 -7.62 -2.28
C SER A 10 -10.18 -7.14 -1.35
N THR A 11 -9.85 -6.95 -0.06
CA THR A 11 -10.76 -6.36 0.92
C THR A 11 -10.64 -4.85 0.96
N ALA A 12 -9.55 -4.29 0.44
CA ALA A 12 -9.28 -2.86 0.43
C ALA A 12 -8.85 -2.38 -0.96
N PRO A 13 -9.68 -2.58 -1.99
CA PRO A 13 -9.26 -2.29 -3.37
C PRO A 13 -8.93 -0.82 -3.62
N THR A 14 -9.67 0.09 -3.01
CA THR A 14 -9.41 1.52 -3.17
C THR A 14 -8.09 1.90 -2.51
N ALA A 15 -7.86 1.42 -1.29
CA ALA A 15 -6.63 1.69 -0.57
C ALA A 15 -5.42 1.12 -1.30
N VAL A 16 -5.52 -0.11 -1.81
CA VAL A 16 -4.42 -0.74 -2.56
C VAL A 16 -4.10 0.05 -3.81
N ALA A 17 -5.12 0.47 -4.56
CA ALA A 17 -4.91 1.23 -5.80
C ALA A 17 -4.23 2.57 -5.52
N VAL A 18 -4.71 3.30 -4.52
CA VAL A 18 -4.15 4.60 -4.13
C VAL A 18 -2.71 4.44 -3.65
N LEU A 19 -2.49 3.48 -2.75
CA LEU A 19 -1.17 3.24 -2.18
C LEU A 19 -0.16 2.86 -3.25
N THR A 20 -0.54 1.94 -4.13
CA THR A 20 0.32 1.51 -5.24
C THR A 20 0.70 2.69 -6.13
N HIS A 21 -0.27 3.51 -6.49
CA HIS A 21 -0.04 4.66 -7.34
C HIS A 21 0.94 5.65 -6.69
N ILE A 22 0.72 5.97 -5.42
CA ILE A 22 1.56 6.93 -4.71
C ILE A 22 2.99 6.43 -4.62
N VAL A 23 3.18 5.18 -4.20
CA VAL A 23 4.52 4.61 -4.01
C VAL A 23 5.26 4.53 -5.34
N LYS A 24 4.59 4.10 -6.40
CA LYS A 24 5.20 4.04 -7.74
C LYS A 24 5.61 5.42 -8.24
N SER A 25 4.95 6.47 -7.79
CA SER A 25 5.28 7.84 -8.18
C SER A 25 6.52 8.38 -7.48
N ILE A 26 6.92 7.78 -6.35
CA ILE A 26 8.02 8.25 -5.52
C ILE A 26 9.33 7.55 -5.85
N VAL A 27 9.27 6.24 -6.12
CA VAL A 27 10.47 5.43 -6.33
C VAL A 27 11.03 5.58 -7.74
N ASP A 28 12.32 5.28 -7.90
CA ASP A 28 12.97 5.31 -9.21
C ASP A 28 12.56 4.15 -10.11
N ASP A 29 12.28 3.00 -9.50
CA ASP A 29 11.94 1.79 -10.23
C ASP A 29 10.54 1.30 -9.83
N PRO A 30 9.50 1.84 -10.45
CA PRO A 30 8.13 1.49 -10.06
C PRO A 30 7.77 0.03 -10.31
N GLU A 31 8.51 -0.67 -11.16
CA GLU A 31 8.25 -2.09 -11.44
C GLU A 31 8.56 -2.99 -10.24
N THR A 32 9.39 -2.51 -9.31
CA THR A 32 9.73 -3.27 -8.11
C THR A 32 8.70 -3.14 -7.00
N VAL A 33 7.74 -2.22 -7.14
CA VAL A 33 6.74 -1.98 -6.09
C VAL A 33 5.70 -3.08 -6.10
N THR A 34 5.49 -3.69 -4.94
CA THR A 34 4.39 -4.64 -4.73
C THR A 34 3.63 -4.26 -3.48
N VAL A 35 2.33 -4.50 -3.47
CA VAL A 35 1.47 -4.28 -2.32
C VAL A 35 0.70 -5.56 -2.06
N ASP A 36 0.95 -6.19 -0.92
CA ASP A 36 0.28 -7.43 -0.54
C ASP A 36 -0.69 -7.17 0.61
N GLU A 37 -1.87 -7.78 0.53
CA GLU A 37 -2.84 -7.72 1.62
C GLU A 37 -2.68 -8.93 2.52
N VAL A 38 -2.61 -8.67 3.82
CA VAL A 38 -2.48 -9.71 4.83
C VAL A 38 -3.58 -9.52 5.86
N ALA A 39 -4.34 -10.56 6.11
CA ALA A 39 -5.36 -10.53 7.16
C ALA A 39 -4.67 -10.45 8.53
N ASP A 40 -5.11 -9.50 9.35
CA ASP A 40 -4.50 -9.23 10.65
C ASP A 40 -5.59 -8.94 11.68
N GLY A 41 -6.33 -9.99 12.05
CA GLY A 41 -7.46 -9.86 12.94
C GLY A 41 -8.56 -9.03 12.30
N PRO A 42 -9.07 -8.01 12.99
CA PRO A 42 -10.13 -7.15 12.44
C PRO A 42 -9.61 -6.16 11.40
N LYS A 43 -8.30 -6.06 11.24
CA LYS A 43 -7.68 -5.15 10.27
C LYS A 43 -7.08 -5.89 9.10
N THR A 44 -6.86 -5.18 8.01
CA THR A 44 -6.08 -5.66 6.88
C THR A 44 -4.74 -4.94 6.89
N ARG A 45 -3.65 -5.68 6.85
CA ARG A 45 -2.33 -5.07 6.74
C ARG A 45 -1.92 -5.06 5.28
N LEU A 46 -1.42 -3.92 4.83
CA LEU A 46 -0.89 -3.77 3.48
C LEU A 46 0.63 -3.72 3.58
N ASP A 47 1.29 -4.75 3.05
CA ASP A 47 2.74 -4.83 3.02
C ASP A 47 3.22 -4.23 1.70
N VAL A 48 3.93 -3.12 1.78
CA VAL A 48 4.47 -2.42 0.61
C VAL A 48 5.94 -2.75 0.50
N ARG A 49 6.33 -3.40 -0.61
CA ARG A 49 7.73 -3.71 -0.88
C ARG A 49 8.23 -2.83 -2.00
N VAL A 50 9.45 -2.35 -1.83
CA VAL A 50 10.12 -1.52 -2.83
C VAL A 50 11.49 -2.12 -3.14
N GLY A 51 12.10 -1.65 -4.21
CA GLY A 51 13.40 -2.14 -4.63
C GLY A 51 14.53 -1.72 -3.68
N PRO A 52 15.71 -2.33 -3.83
CA PRO A 52 16.86 -2.01 -2.99
C PRO A 52 17.19 -0.53 -3.01
N GLY A 53 17.37 0.04 -1.82
CA GLY A 53 17.74 1.44 -1.69
C GLY A 53 16.59 2.43 -1.84
N GLU A 54 15.37 1.95 -2.06
CA GLU A 54 14.23 2.84 -2.28
C GLU A 54 13.41 3.13 -1.02
N LEU A 55 13.59 2.32 0.02
CA LEU A 55 12.77 2.46 1.23
C LEU A 55 12.88 3.85 1.86
N GLY A 56 14.07 4.43 1.86
CA GLY A 56 14.29 5.76 2.41
C GLY A 56 13.46 6.85 1.74
N ARG A 57 13.23 6.71 0.43
CA ARG A 57 12.39 7.67 -0.31
C ARG A 57 10.94 7.61 0.13
N VAL A 58 10.46 6.41 0.40
CA VAL A 58 9.08 6.19 0.80
C VAL A 58 8.85 6.62 2.24
N ILE A 59 9.81 6.38 3.10
CA ILE A 59 9.74 6.81 4.51
C ILE A 59 9.83 8.34 4.59
N GLY A 60 10.79 8.92 3.87
CA GLY A 60 11.02 10.36 3.85
C GLY A 60 11.69 10.86 5.12
N ARG A 61 11.98 12.15 5.16
CA ARG A 61 12.61 12.76 6.32
C ARG A 61 11.69 12.65 7.53
N ARG A 62 12.23 12.11 8.60
CA ARG A 62 11.52 11.96 9.88
C ARG A 62 10.21 11.20 9.73
N GLY A 63 10.12 10.35 8.71
CA GLY A 63 8.93 9.56 8.47
C GLY A 63 7.74 10.35 7.93
N ARG A 64 7.93 11.57 7.48
CA ARG A 64 6.82 12.44 7.05
C ARG A 64 6.11 11.93 5.79
N THR A 65 6.89 11.43 4.83
CA THR A 65 6.30 10.89 3.60
C THR A 65 5.45 9.67 3.93
N ALA A 66 5.99 8.74 4.73
CA ALA A 66 5.25 7.56 5.14
C ALA A 66 3.97 7.93 5.91
N ALA A 67 4.07 8.91 6.80
CA ALA A 67 2.90 9.36 7.57
C ALA A 67 1.81 9.91 6.65
N SER A 68 2.20 10.71 5.65
CA SER A 68 1.24 11.25 4.68
C SER A 68 0.60 10.15 3.84
N ILE A 69 1.41 9.18 3.41
CA ILE A 69 0.91 8.04 2.64
C ILE A 69 -0.11 7.26 3.46
N ARG A 70 0.19 6.99 4.73
CA ARG A 70 -0.73 6.28 5.62
C ARG A 70 -2.06 7.01 5.77
N THR A 71 -2.01 8.33 5.92
CA THR A 71 -3.23 9.13 6.06
C THR A 71 -4.11 9.02 4.82
N VAL A 72 -3.51 9.16 3.64
CA VAL A 72 -4.27 9.08 2.38
C VAL A 72 -4.82 7.68 2.16
N ALA A 73 -4.02 6.64 2.42
CA ALA A 73 -4.44 5.26 2.23
C ALA A 73 -5.57 4.88 3.19
N ARG A 74 -5.50 5.34 4.45
CA ARG A 74 -6.57 5.08 5.41
C ARG A 74 -7.87 5.76 5.02
N ALA A 75 -7.79 6.97 4.48
CA ALA A 75 -8.96 7.65 3.96
C ALA A 75 -9.58 6.87 2.80
N ALA A 76 -8.76 6.32 1.92
CA ALA A 76 -9.23 5.47 0.83
C ALA A 76 -9.87 4.19 1.35
N ALA A 77 -9.28 3.59 2.39
CA ALA A 77 -9.83 2.36 3.01
C ALA A 77 -11.21 2.60 3.63
N SER A 78 -11.48 3.81 4.08
CA SER A 78 -12.82 4.16 4.59
C SER A 78 -13.89 3.93 3.54
N LYS A 79 -13.56 4.15 2.28
CA LYS A 79 -14.50 3.90 1.18
C LYS A 79 -14.76 2.42 0.98
N ASP A 80 -13.79 1.59 1.35
CA ASP A 80 -13.91 0.13 1.29
C ASP A 80 -14.56 -0.43 2.55
N GLY A 81 -14.79 0.41 3.58
CA GLY A 81 -15.40 0.00 4.83
C GLY A 81 -14.48 -0.83 5.72
N VAL A 82 -13.17 -0.67 5.58
CA VAL A 82 -12.20 -1.47 6.35
C VAL A 82 -11.15 -0.59 7.01
N ASP A 83 -10.57 -1.14 8.09
CA ASP A 83 -9.40 -0.56 8.75
C ASP A 83 -8.15 -1.21 8.19
N ILE A 84 -7.12 -0.42 7.94
CA ILE A 84 -5.86 -0.94 7.43
C ILE A 84 -4.69 -0.46 8.28
N ASP A 85 -3.63 -1.27 8.26
CA ASP A 85 -2.29 -0.87 8.69
C ASP A 85 -1.36 -1.03 7.49
N ILE A 86 -0.31 -0.25 7.45
CA ILE A 86 0.63 -0.26 6.34
C ILE A 86 2.04 -0.48 6.88
N GLU A 87 2.73 -1.47 6.28
CA GLU A 87 4.14 -1.75 6.57
C GLU A 87 4.94 -1.50 5.31
N PHE A 88 6.03 -0.75 5.43
CA PHE A 88 6.95 -0.51 4.32
C PHE A 88 8.16 -1.42 4.49
N LEU A 89 8.45 -2.21 3.48
CA LEU A 89 9.49 -3.24 3.52
C LEU A 89 10.41 -3.11 2.30
N ASP A 90 11.65 -3.53 2.42
CA ASP A 90 12.56 -3.59 1.29
C ASP A 90 13.11 -5.00 1.05
#